data_058f30098a47b9c4e3b01bbb3beef1cb
#
_entry.id   058f30098a47b9c4e3b01bbb3beef1cb
#
_cell.length_a   1.000
_cell.length_b   1.000
_cell.length_c   1.000
_cell.angle_alpha   90.00
_cell.angle_beta   90.00
_cell.angle_gamma   90.00
#
_symmetry.space_group_name_H-M   'P 1'
#
loop_
_entity.id
_entity.type
_entity.pdbx_description
1 polymer ?
#
loop_
_entity_poly.entity_id
_entity_poly.type
_entity_poly.pdbx_seq_one_letter_code
_entity_poly.pdbx_strand_id
1 'polypeptide(L)'
;MYQKHDDSKSDFFSSLNSIIHEDCLTISVDSNTVLKEHITIININENYDVNNYRKMIFCYKGSEISIFERFINLKSDENFSSSVTEIYQAENSKLNYYSTQDFKENYHYNSINVFQKRDSVSNFFTVSF
;
A
#
# COMPACT_ATOMS: atom_id res chain seq x y z
N MET A 1 1.82 3.78 -16.89
CA MET A 1 0.48 4.02 -16.33
C MET A 1 0.42 5.27 -15.48
N TYR A 2 1.29 5.43 -14.51
CA TYR A 2 1.35 6.67 -13.73
C TYR A 2 1.75 7.88 -14.57
N GLN A 3 2.23 7.67 -15.76
CA GLN A 3 2.54 8.75 -16.70
C GLN A 3 1.31 9.57 -17.13
N LYS A 4 0.13 9.08 -16.83
CA LYS A 4 -1.12 9.79 -17.11
C LYS A 4 -1.48 10.82 -16.04
N HIS A 5 -0.75 10.84 -14.95
CA HIS A 5 -0.95 11.81 -13.90
C HIS A 5 -0.35 13.16 -14.29
N ASP A 6 -0.64 14.18 -13.50
CA ASP A 6 -0.03 15.49 -13.76
C ASP A 6 1.50 15.41 -13.61
N ASP A 7 2.20 16.41 -14.14
CA ASP A 7 3.65 16.36 -14.21
C ASP A 7 4.32 16.22 -12.85
N SER A 8 3.81 16.88 -11.82
CA SER A 8 4.41 16.81 -10.50
C SER A 8 4.34 15.40 -9.91
N LYS A 9 3.23 14.72 -10.15
CA LYS A 9 3.05 13.35 -9.67
C LYS A 9 3.89 12.37 -10.47
N SER A 10 3.97 12.58 -11.78
CA SER A 10 4.83 11.75 -12.63
C SER A 10 6.28 11.83 -12.21
N ASP A 11 6.77 13.02 -11.89
CA ASP A 11 8.13 13.21 -11.41
C ASP A 11 8.36 12.52 -10.07
N PHE A 12 7.40 12.63 -9.16
CA PHE A 12 7.48 11.97 -7.88
C PHE A 12 7.57 10.45 -8.04
N PHE A 13 6.71 9.87 -8.84
CA PHE A 13 6.71 8.43 -9.06
C PHE A 13 7.93 7.95 -9.82
N SER A 14 8.42 8.74 -10.76
CA SER A 14 9.66 8.40 -11.46
C SER A 14 10.83 8.35 -10.50
N SER A 15 10.93 9.33 -9.61
CA SER A 15 11.97 9.35 -8.60
C SER A 15 11.86 8.17 -7.64
N LEU A 16 10.65 7.90 -7.17
CA LEU A 16 10.40 6.78 -6.28
C LEU A 16 10.76 5.46 -6.95
N ASN A 17 10.36 5.29 -8.19
CA ASN A 17 10.63 4.08 -8.93
C ASN A 17 12.12 3.88 -9.21
N SER A 18 12.87 4.94 -9.39
CA SER A 18 14.32 4.84 -9.58
C SER A 18 15.04 4.41 -8.30
N ILE A 19 14.48 4.75 -7.14
CA ILE A 19 15.04 4.35 -5.85
C ILE A 19 14.68 2.90 -5.53
N ILE A 20 13.46 2.48 -5.90
CA ILE A 20 12.94 1.18 -5.52
C ILE A 20 12.44 0.46 -6.75
N HIS A 21 13.33 -0.15 -7.45
CA HIS A 21 12.99 -0.91 -8.65
C HIS A 21 12.67 -2.37 -8.38
N GLU A 22 12.83 -2.82 -7.14
CA GLU A 22 12.54 -4.19 -6.75
C GLU A 22 11.43 -4.21 -5.70
N ASP A 23 10.65 -5.28 -5.69
CA ASP A 23 9.65 -5.56 -4.66
C ASP A 23 8.60 -4.46 -4.47
N CYS A 24 8.25 -3.79 -5.54
CA CYS A 24 7.16 -2.81 -5.52
C CYS A 24 5.90 -3.42 -6.11
N LEU A 25 4.87 -3.54 -5.28
CA LEU A 25 3.55 -3.99 -5.72
C LEU A 25 2.73 -2.78 -6.13
N THR A 26 2.16 -2.84 -7.31
CA THR A 26 1.28 -1.77 -7.80
C THR A 26 -0.12 -2.32 -8.02
N ILE A 27 -1.10 -1.64 -7.45
CA ILE A 27 -2.51 -1.96 -7.62
C ILE A 27 -3.20 -0.75 -8.23
N SER A 28 -3.93 -0.97 -9.31
CA SER A 28 -4.70 0.09 -9.97
C SER A 28 -6.15 -0.34 -10.10
N VAL A 29 -7.06 0.55 -9.74
CA VAL A 29 -8.49 0.32 -9.88
C VAL A 29 -9.03 1.36 -10.86
N ASP A 30 -9.54 0.90 -12.00
CA ASP A 30 -10.02 1.77 -13.05
C ASP A 30 -11.21 2.63 -12.62
N SER A 31 -11.44 3.71 -13.35
CA SER A 31 -12.53 4.64 -13.07
C SER A 31 -13.88 3.93 -13.04
N ASN A 32 -14.70 4.32 -12.07
CA ASN A 32 -16.07 3.83 -11.90
C ASN A 32 -16.18 2.30 -11.69
N THR A 33 -15.10 1.70 -11.23
CA THR A 33 -15.09 0.27 -10.91
C THR A 33 -15.30 0.10 -9.41
N VAL A 34 -16.33 -0.64 -9.05
CA VAL A 34 -16.63 -0.98 -7.66
C VAL A 34 -16.34 -2.45 -7.46
N LEU A 35 -15.32 -2.75 -6.67
CA LEU A 35 -14.95 -4.12 -6.36
C LEU A 35 -15.70 -4.56 -5.12
N LYS A 36 -16.57 -5.55 -5.27
CA LYS A 36 -17.37 -6.08 -4.16
C LYS A 36 -16.55 -6.95 -3.23
N GLU A 37 -15.54 -7.63 -3.77
CA GLU A 37 -14.67 -8.46 -2.98
C GLU A 37 -13.41 -7.69 -2.63
N HIS A 38 -12.86 -7.97 -1.46
CA HIS A 38 -11.63 -7.33 -1.05
C HIS A 38 -10.41 -7.99 -1.69
N ILE A 39 -9.34 -7.21 -1.80
CA ILE A 39 -8.03 -7.70 -2.22
C ILE A 39 -7.22 -8.00 -0.96
N THR A 40 -6.61 -9.17 -0.90
CA THR A 40 -5.76 -9.54 0.22
C THR A 40 -4.30 -9.43 -0.20
N ILE A 41 -3.53 -8.67 0.58
CA ILE A 41 -2.09 -8.56 0.41
C ILE A 41 -1.44 -9.29 1.57
N ILE A 42 -0.58 -10.26 1.26
CA ILE A 42 0.14 -11.00 2.29
C ILE A 42 1.63 -10.69 2.14
N ASN A 43 2.20 -10.08 3.16
CA ASN A 43 3.63 -9.81 3.22
C ASN A 43 4.27 -10.88 4.07
N ILE A 44 5.14 -11.67 3.47
CA ILE A 44 5.79 -12.79 4.14
C ILE A 44 7.23 -12.43 4.41
N ASN A 45 7.61 -12.49 5.68
CA ASN A 45 8.96 -12.19 6.11
C ASN A 45 9.74 -13.50 6.24
N GLU A 46 10.59 -13.78 5.26
CA GLU A 46 11.37 -15.02 5.21
C GLU A 46 12.85 -14.82 5.50
N ASN A 47 13.34 -13.61 5.34
CA ASN A 47 14.76 -13.32 5.46
C ASN A 47 15.15 -12.96 6.89
N TYR A 48 16.43 -13.18 7.20
CA TYR A 48 16.95 -12.92 8.54
C TYR A 48 17.20 -11.45 8.82
N ASP A 49 17.50 -10.68 7.78
CA ASP A 49 18.03 -9.34 7.97
C ASP A 49 16.96 -8.26 7.88
N VAL A 50 16.91 -7.60 6.75
CA VAL A 50 16.01 -6.46 6.55
C VAL A 50 15.06 -6.78 5.42
N ASN A 51 13.77 -6.57 5.67
CA ASN A 51 12.73 -6.76 4.66
C ASN A 51 12.05 -5.43 4.41
N ASN A 52 12.02 -5.02 3.15
CA ASN A 52 11.39 -3.79 2.72
C ASN A 52 10.26 -4.11 1.78
N TYR A 53 9.08 -3.60 2.11
CA TYR A 53 7.88 -3.77 1.28
C TYR A 53 7.43 -2.41 0.78
N ARG A 54 7.17 -2.33 -0.51
CA ARG A 54 6.65 -1.11 -1.10
C ARG A 54 5.42 -1.40 -1.92
N LYS A 55 4.43 -0.52 -1.75
CA LYS A 55 3.16 -0.66 -2.44
C LYS A 55 2.72 0.70 -2.95
N MET A 56 2.19 0.70 -4.14
CA MET A 56 1.57 1.88 -4.75
C MET A 56 0.16 1.50 -5.17
N ILE A 57 -0.80 2.28 -4.71
CA ILE A 57 -2.20 2.01 -4.96
C ILE A 57 -2.82 3.22 -5.63
N PHE A 58 -3.42 2.98 -6.79
CA PHE A 58 -4.07 4.01 -7.58
C PHE A 58 -5.56 3.73 -7.64
N CYS A 59 -6.35 4.61 -7.06
CA CYS A 59 -7.80 4.54 -7.12
C CYS A 59 -8.27 5.65 -8.04
N TYR A 60 -8.68 5.28 -9.24
CA TYR A 60 -9.12 6.25 -10.22
C TYR A 60 -10.52 6.76 -9.91
N LYS A 61 -10.97 7.75 -10.66
CA LYS A 61 -12.20 8.47 -10.39
C LYS A 61 -13.41 7.54 -10.23
N GLY A 62 -14.11 7.66 -9.12
CA GLY A 62 -15.31 6.88 -8.84
C GLY A 62 -15.08 5.41 -8.53
N SER A 63 -13.83 5.00 -8.33
CA SER A 63 -13.52 3.62 -7.97
C SER A 63 -13.79 3.36 -6.49
N GLU A 64 -14.02 2.10 -6.16
CA GLU A 64 -14.23 1.67 -4.78
C GLU A 64 -13.56 0.31 -4.56
N ILE A 65 -12.74 0.22 -3.51
CA ILE A 65 -11.95 -0.98 -3.24
C ILE A 65 -11.75 -1.16 -1.74
N SER A 66 -11.69 -2.41 -1.31
CA SER A 66 -11.30 -2.78 0.05
C SER A 66 -10.06 -3.65 -0.01
N ILE A 67 -9.09 -3.34 0.84
CA ILE A 67 -7.82 -4.06 0.91
C ILE A 67 -7.62 -4.60 2.32
N PHE A 68 -7.26 -5.87 2.41
CA PHE A 68 -6.80 -6.50 3.65
C PHE A 68 -5.32 -6.79 3.51
N GLU A 69 -4.53 -6.27 4.43
CA GLU A 69 -3.10 -6.51 4.45
C GLU A 69 -2.71 -7.28 5.70
N ARG A 70 -1.91 -8.31 5.50
CA ARG A 70 -1.37 -9.11 6.60
C ARG A 70 0.15 -9.17 6.49
N PHE A 71 0.79 -9.10 7.64
CA PHE A 71 2.23 -9.30 7.74
C PHE A 71 2.45 -10.60 8.49
N ILE A 72 3.13 -11.56 7.85
CA ILE A 72 3.41 -12.87 8.40
C ILE A 72 4.91 -13.02 8.55
N ASN A 73 5.35 -13.30 9.77
CA ASN A 73 6.74 -13.55 10.05
C ASN A 73 6.93 -15.06 10.21
N LEU A 74 7.65 -15.68 9.29
CA LEU A 74 7.93 -17.10 9.33
C LEU A 74 9.17 -17.44 10.18
N LYS A 75 9.89 -16.43 10.64
CA LYS A 75 11.08 -16.60 11.44
C LYS A 75 10.85 -16.11 12.85
N SER A 76 11.43 -16.83 13.81
CA SER A 76 11.34 -16.44 15.22
C SER A 76 12.44 -15.49 15.65
N ASP A 77 13.46 -15.30 14.83
CA ASP A 77 14.58 -14.44 15.16
C ASP A 77 14.24 -12.98 14.99
N GLU A 78 14.97 -12.13 15.71
CA GLU A 78 14.83 -10.71 15.55
C GLU A 78 15.19 -10.29 14.14
N ASN A 79 14.31 -9.53 13.53
CA ASN A 79 14.60 -8.92 12.24
C ASN A 79 13.90 -7.57 12.15
N PHE A 80 14.29 -6.80 11.17
CA PHE A 80 13.71 -5.50 10.91
C PHE A 80 12.94 -5.55 9.60
N SER A 81 11.73 -5.02 9.60
CA SER A 81 10.97 -4.88 8.38
C SER A 81 10.39 -3.48 8.27
N SER A 82 10.27 -3.00 7.06
CA SER A 82 9.62 -1.73 6.80
C SER A 82 8.63 -1.88 5.67
N SER A 83 7.55 -1.15 5.76
CA SER A 83 6.52 -1.12 4.73
C SER A 83 6.18 0.33 4.43
N VAL A 84 6.23 0.69 3.16
CA VAL A 84 5.83 2.01 2.72
C VAL A 84 4.73 1.84 1.68
N THR A 85 3.60 2.47 1.91
CA THR A 85 2.45 2.41 1.02
C THR A 85 2.12 3.83 0.57
N GLU A 86 2.10 4.03 -0.74
CA GLU A 86 1.69 5.28 -1.35
C GLU A 86 0.33 5.07 -2.00
N ILE A 87 -0.64 5.88 -1.64
CA ILE A 87 -2.02 5.74 -2.12
C ILE A 87 -2.43 7.02 -2.82
N TYR A 88 -2.87 6.87 -4.06
CA TYR A 88 -3.43 7.97 -4.84
C TYR A 88 -4.91 7.74 -5.06
N GLN A 89 -5.71 8.67 -4.56
CA GLN A 89 -7.16 8.64 -4.73
C GLN A 89 -7.61 9.81 -5.58
N ALA A 90 -8.16 9.49 -6.75
CA ALA A 90 -8.80 10.46 -7.61
C ALA A 90 -10.17 10.84 -7.04
N GLU A 91 -10.86 11.76 -7.70
CA GLU A 91 -12.13 12.27 -7.23
C GLU A 91 -13.18 11.17 -7.06
N ASN A 92 -13.94 11.25 -6.01
CA ASN A 92 -15.04 10.33 -5.70
C ASN A 92 -14.62 8.86 -5.55
N SER A 93 -13.35 8.59 -5.29
CA SER A 93 -12.91 7.23 -5.02
C SER A 93 -13.06 6.88 -3.54
N LYS A 94 -13.24 5.60 -3.25
CA LYS A 94 -13.37 5.09 -1.89
C LYS A 94 -12.41 3.95 -1.65
N LEU A 95 -11.73 3.98 -0.53
CA LEU A 95 -10.79 2.96 -0.12
C LEU A 95 -11.03 2.57 1.32
N ASN A 96 -11.14 1.27 1.56
CA ASN A 96 -11.12 0.72 2.92
C ASN A 96 -9.88 -0.13 3.05
N TYR A 97 -9.05 0.17 4.03
CA TYR A 97 -7.76 -0.48 4.21
C TYR A 97 -7.67 -1.06 5.61
N TYR A 98 -7.55 -2.36 5.69
CA TYR A 98 -7.45 -3.10 6.95
C TYR A 98 -6.07 -3.75 7.01
N SER A 99 -5.38 -3.57 8.11
CA SER A 99 -4.04 -4.12 8.29
C SER A 99 -3.95 -4.85 9.62
N THR A 100 -3.39 -6.04 9.61
CA THR A 100 -3.08 -6.78 10.83
C THR A 100 -1.59 -7.02 10.92
N GLN A 101 -1.05 -6.84 12.12
CA GLN A 101 0.37 -6.96 12.38
C GLN A 101 0.59 -7.84 13.61
N ASP A 102 1.51 -8.80 13.48
CA ASP A 102 1.94 -9.63 14.59
C ASP A 102 3.47 -9.67 14.60
N PHE A 103 4.06 -8.74 15.32
CA PHE A 103 5.51 -8.55 15.38
C PHE A 103 6.02 -8.62 16.82
N LYS A 104 5.72 -9.68 17.51
CA LYS A 104 6.03 -9.80 18.94
C LYS A 104 7.49 -9.58 19.30
N GLU A 105 8.41 -10.03 18.46
CA GLU A 105 9.84 -9.97 18.71
C GLU A 105 10.61 -9.27 17.60
N ASN A 106 9.92 -8.58 16.72
CA ASN A 106 10.53 -7.95 15.55
C ASN A 106 10.22 -6.45 15.53
N TYR A 107 11.10 -5.73 14.88
CA TYR A 107 10.91 -4.30 14.66
C TYR A 107 10.25 -4.09 13.31
N HIS A 108 9.16 -3.37 13.30
CA HIS A 108 8.43 -3.08 12.09
C HIS A 108 8.09 -1.59 12.00
N TYR A 109 8.44 -1.01 10.86
CA TYR A 109 8.08 0.36 10.54
C TYR A 109 7.08 0.33 9.39
N ASN A 110 5.94 1.00 9.59
CA ASN A 110 4.90 1.07 8.56
C ASN A 110 4.53 2.53 8.31
N SER A 111 4.61 2.95 7.06
CA SER A 111 4.25 4.29 6.66
C SER A 111 3.24 4.22 5.54
N ILE A 112 2.14 4.94 5.70
CA ILE A 112 1.10 5.04 4.68
C ILE A 112 0.92 6.51 4.36
N ASN A 113 1.13 6.87 3.10
CA ASN A 113 0.95 8.23 2.60
C ASN A 113 -0.21 8.24 1.63
N VAL A 114 -1.17 9.11 1.87
CA VAL A 114 -2.39 9.18 1.07
C VAL A 114 -2.49 10.55 0.42
N PHE A 115 -2.67 10.55 -0.88
CA PHE A 115 -2.89 11.76 -1.67
C PHE A 115 -4.32 11.72 -2.19
N GLN A 116 -5.17 12.58 -1.66
CA GLN A 116 -6.60 12.55 -1.94
C GLN A 116 -7.05 13.78 -2.72
N LYS A 117 -7.83 13.53 -3.75
CA LYS A 117 -8.54 14.59 -4.45
C LYS A 117 -9.94 14.76 -3.87
N ARG A 118 -10.70 15.68 -4.45
CA ARG A 118 -12.03 16.07 -3.97
C ARG A 118 -12.97 14.85 -3.81
N ASP A 119 -13.69 14.84 -2.72
CA ASP A 119 -14.74 13.87 -2.45
C ASP A 119 -14.24 12.41 -2.41
N SER A 120 -12.96 12.20 -2.23
CA SER A 120 -12.44 10.87 -1.99
C SER A 120 -12.52 10.54 -0.50
N VAL A 121 -12.72 9.28 -0.19
CA VAL A 121 -12.84 8.79 1.18
C VAL A 121 -11.90 7.61 1.39
N SER A 122 -11.17 7.63 2.49
CA SER A 122 -10.35 6.50 2.89
C SER A 122 -10.55 6.20 4.36
N ASN A 123 -10.67 4.92 4.67
CA ASN A 123 -10.79 4.41 6.02
C ASN A 123 -9.66 3.43 6.28
N PHE A 124 -8.94 3.65 7.38
CA PHE A 124 -7.82 2.81 7.76
C PHE A 124 -8.05 2.20 9.13
N PHE A 125 -7.87 0.89 9.21
CA PHE A 125 -7.99 0.14 10.46
C PHE A 125 -6.76 -0.73 10.61
N THR A 126 -6.06 -0.56 11.73
CA THR A 126 -4.87 -1.36 12.03
C THR A 126 -5.05 -2.07 13.36
N VAL A 127 -4.79 -3.37 13.37
CA VAL A 127 -4.83 -4.17 14.59
C VAL A 127 -3.43 -4.75 14.80
N SER A 128 -2.86 -4.47 15.95
CA SER A 128 -1.54 -4.98 16.34
C SER A 128 -1.69 -5.94 17.51
N PHE A 129 -0.98 -7.04 17.44
CA PHE A 129 -0.99 -8.05 18.49
C PHE A 129 0.30 -8.03 19.30
#